data_b9df31b829d859cba65d921c48c1774b
#
_entry.id   b9df31b829d859cba65d921c48c1774b
#
_cell.length_a   1.000
_cell.length_b   1.000
_cell.length_c   1.000
_cell.angle_alpha   90.00
_cell.angle_beta   90.00
_cell.angle_gamma   90.00
#
_symmetry.space_group_name_H-M   'P 1'
#
loop_
_entity.id
_entity.type
_entity.pdbx_description
1 polymer ?
#
loop_
_entity_poly.entity_id
_entity_poly.type
_entity_poly.pdbx_seq_one_letter_code
_entity_poly.pdbx_strand_id
1 'polypeptide(L)'
;PYGIGMQISHGCVQLYPEDIEVLFKKATVGMPVRILHQPYLTAWHQDMLYLEAHEPLPKWAKDKANLRKQVVKQLHEISAKKDVAVDWEKVERILQRSDGIPTPILMHSADVPEITANAVQLKHPEQFYDQPVAGELKESDWSILVASFNDETKAQQLATMLNHQGPIIPARKVSKNDAYQVIAGPFKSKTEMRAAVKRIKMDFEINGEPLTPRVTSVN
;
A
#
# COMPACT_ATOMS: atom_id res chain seq x y z
N PRO A 1 -0.46 5.84 10.79
CA PRO A 1 0.21 6.14 9.52
C PRO A 1 0.83 4.92 8.85
N TYR A 2 1.31 3.90 9.62
CA TYR A 2 2.06 2.77 9.07
C TYR A 2 1.27 1.86 8.11
N GLY A 3 -0.05 1.84 8.21
CA GLY A 3 -0.93 1.02 7.38
C GLY A 3 -1.49 1.71 6.15
N ILE A 4 -1.07 2.94 5.84
CA ILE A 4 -1.56 3.67 4.68
C ILE A 4 -1.11 2.95 3.39
N GLY A 5 -2.05 2.73 2.46
CA GLY A 5 -1.80 1.96 1.24
C GLY A 5 -1.84 0.45 1.39
N MET A 6 -2.17 -0.08 2.59
CA MET A 6 -2.31 -1.50 2.85
C MET A 6 -3.76 -1.86 3.21
N GLN A 7 -4.20 -3.07 2.84
CA GLN A 7 -5.52 -3.62 3.21
C GLN A 7 -5.43 -4.30 4.58
N ILE A 8 -5.44 -3.51 5.65
CA ILE A 8 -5.16 -3.98 7.01
C ILE A 8 -6.10 -3.41 8.07
N SER A 9 -7.21 -2.82 7.63
CA SER A 9 -8.25 -2.34 8.55
C SER A 9 -9.57 -3.07 8.28
N HIS A 10 -10.44 -3.12 9.29
CA HIS A 10 -11.80 -3.66 9.18
C HIS A 10 -12.77 -2.72 8.44
N GLY A 11 -12.26 -1.94 7.49
CA GLY A 11 -13.06 -1.03 6.68
C GLY A 11 -12.78 0.47 6.91
N CYS A 12 -11.80 0.84 7.73
CA CYS A 12 -11.40 2.23 7.90
C CYS A 12 -10.50 2.71 6.76
N VAL A 13 -10.80 3.87 6.20
CA VAL A 13 -9.89 4.57 5.29
C VAL A 13 -8.87 5.33 6.12
N GLN A 14 -7.60 5.10 5.86
CA GLN A 14 -6.48 5.74 6.56
C GLN A 14 -5.83 6.79 5.67
N LEU A 15 -5.54 7.96 6.23
CA LEU A 15 -4.82 9.05 5.60
C LEU A 15 -3.57 9.39 6.42
N TYR A 16 -2.62 10.08 5.81
CA TYR A 16 -1.50 10.66 6.54
C TYR A 16 -2.00 11.70 7.55
N PRO A 17 -1.29 11.91 8.68
CA PRO A 17 -1.72 12.86 9.72
C PRO A 17 -1.98 14.27 9.19
N GLU A 18 -1.12 14.77 8.32
CA GLU A 18 -1.23 16.07 7.66
C GLU A 18 -2.47 16.20 6.78
N ASP A 19 -2.84 15.13 6.08
CA ASP A 19 -4.01 15.10 5.20
C ASP A 19 -5.31 15.02 6.00
N ILE A 20 -5.37 14.14 7.03
CA ILE A 20 -6.55 13.98 7.86
C ILE A 20 -6.85 15.22 8.69
N GLU A 21 -5.83 15.97 9.15
CA GLU A 21 -6.04 17.25 9.83
C GLU A 21 -6.76 18.27 8.95
N VAL A 22 -6.38 18.37 7.68
CA VAL A 22 -7.01 19.28 6.72
C VAL A 22 -8.43 18.82 6.41
N LEU A 23 -8.62 17.52 6.16
CA LEU A 23 -9.93 16.94 5.87
C LEU A 23 -10.89 17.09 7.06
N PHE A 24 -10.42 16.80 8.27
CA PHE A 24 -11.23 16.89 9.49
C PHE A 24 -11.78 18.30 9.73
N LYS A 25 -10.99 19.33 9.46
CA LYS A 25 -11.44 20.74 9.57
C LYS A 25 -12.54 21.11 8.56
N LYS A 26 -12.60 20.39 7.43
CA LYS A 26 -13.58 20.64 6.35
C LYS A 26 -14.81 19.73 6.46
N ALA A 27 -14.67 18.57 7.10
CA ALA A 27 -15.75 17.60 7.24
C ALA A 27 -16.75 18.04 8.32
N THR A 28 -18.03 18.00 7.98
CA THR A 28 -19.12 18.32 8.91
C THR A 28 -19.98 17.07 9.15
N VAL A 29 -20.62 17.00 10.32
CA VAL A 29 -21.56 15.91 10.61
C VAL A 29 -22.72 15.95 9.61
N GLY A 30 -23.01 14.79 9.00
CA GLY A 30 -24.04 14.66 7.95
C GLY A 30 -23.52 14.87 6.52
N MET A 31 -22.25 15.17 6.33
CA MET A 31 -21.65 15.24 4.98
C MET A 31 -21.78 13.88 4.27
N PRO A 32 -22.32 13.83 3.03
CA PRO A 32 -22.45 12.59 2.29
C PRO A 32 -21.08 12.06 1.86
N VAL A 33 -20.84 10.77 2.06
CA VAL A 33 -19.62 10.06 1.63
C VAL A 33 -19.99 9.05 0.57
N ARG A 34 -19.26 9.04 -0.56
CA ARG A 34 -19.37 8.02 -1.61
C ARG A 34 -18.05 7.26 -1.72
N ILE A 35 -18.14 5.95 -1.63
CA ILE A 35 -16.99 5.05 -1.88
C ILE A 35 -17.19 4.45 -3.28
N LEU A 36 -16.27 4.76 -4.19
CA LEU A 36 -16.34 4.36 -5.59
C LEU A 36 -15.15 3.46 -5.92
N HIS A 37 -15.38 2.47 -6.80
CA HIS A 37 -14.31 1.71 -7.41
C HIS A 37 -14.04 2.28 -8.81
N GLN A 38 -13.11 3.22 -8.88
CA GLN A 38 -12.68 3.88 -10.13
C GLN A 38 -11.15 3.82 -10.22
N PRO A 39 -10.58 2.72 -10.74
CA PRO A 39 -9.13 2.57 -10.80
C PRO A 39 -8.47 3.49 -11.83
N TYR A 40 -9.24 4.04 -12.76
CA TYR A 40 -8.76 4.97 -13.78
C TYR A 40 -9.53 6.28 -13.67
N LEU A 41 -8.81 7.37 -13.42
CA LEU A 41 -9.36 8.71 -13.24
C LEU A 41 -8.76 9.65 -14.28
N THR A 42 -9.60 10.54 -14.82
CA THR A 42 -9.17 11.61 -15.71
C THR A 42 -9.67 12.94 -15.17
N ALA A 43 -8.82 13.94 -15.18
CA ALA A 43 -9.15 15.28 -14.72
C ALA A 43 -8.41 16.35 -15.52
N TRP A 44 -9.07 17.51 -15.65
CA TRP A 44 -8.45 18.73 -16.15
C TRP A 44 -7.94 19.57 -14.99
N HIS A 45 -6.68 20.03 -15.08
CA HIS A 45 -6.12 21.01 -14.18
C HIS A 45 -5.24 21.97 -14.98
N GLN A 46 -5.52 23.28 -14.88
CA GLN A 46 -4.78 24.35 -15.58
C GLN A 46 -4.52 24.03 -17.08
N ASP A 47 -5.59 23.74 -17.81
CA ASP A 47 -5.55 23.39 -19.25
C ASP A 47 -4.77 22.13 -19.61
N MET A 48 -4.33 21.35 -18.62
CA MET A 48 -3.68 20.08 -18.79
C MET A 48 -4.62 18.93 -18.43
N LEU A 49 -4.68 17.91 -19.30
CA LEU A 49 -5.43 16.67 -19.04
C LEU A 49 -4.52 15.66 -18.33
N TYR A 50 -4.98 15.17 -17.18
CA TYR A 50 -4.28 14.17 -16.38
C TYR A 50 -4.99 12.82 -16.44
N LEU A 51 -4.19 11.76 -16.40
CA LEU A 51 -4.62 10.38 -16.17
C LEU A 51 -3.94 9.86 -14.93
N GLU A 52 -4.76 9.27 -14.03
CA GLU A 52 -4.30 8.53 -12.86
C GLU A 52 -4.78 7.08 -13.00
N ALA A 53 -3.90 6.11 -12.83
CA ALA A 53 -4.20 4.71 -12.97
C ALA A 53 -3.75 3.93 -11.74
N HIS A 54 -4.67 3.14 -11.18
CA HIS A 54 -4.44 2.23 -10.07
C HIS A 54 -4.68 0.79 -10.51
N GLU A 55 -4.00 -0.15 -9.85
CA GLU A 55 -4.34 -1.55 -10.02
C GLU A 55 -5.74 -1.82 -9.44
N PRO A 56 -6.68 -2.39 -10.21
CA PRO A 56 -7.98 -2.74 -9.68
C PRO A 56 -7.89 -3.70 -8.50
N LEU A 57 -8.74 -3.53 -7.49
CA LEU A 57 -8.81 -4.44 -6.35
C LEU A 57 -9.02 -5.89 -6.81
N PRO A 58 -8.49 -6.91 -6.10
CA PRO A 58 -8.56 -8.32 -6.49
C PRO A 58 -9.96 -8.81 -6.85
N LYS A 59 -10.98 -8.32 -6.15
CA LYS A 59 -12.40 -8.61 -6.43
C LYS A 59 -12.83 -8.20 -7.85
N TRP A 60 -12.20 -7.16 -8.40
CA TRP A 60 -12.52 -6.55 -9.70
C TRP A 60 -11.45 -6.83 -10.77
N ALA A 61 -10.47 -7.68 -10.47
CA ALA A 61 -9.37 -7.97 -11.40
C ALA A 61 -9.86 -8.50 -12.76
N LYS A 62 -10.98 -9.24 -12.79
CA LYS A 62 -11.60 -9.75 -14.02
C LYS A 62 -12.12 -8.64 -14.94
N ASP A 63 -12.45 -7.49 -14.39
CA ASP A 63 -12.99 -6.35 -15.11
C ASP A 63 -11.90 -5.40 -15.65
N LYS A 64 -10.62 -5.62 -15.30
CA LYS A 64 -9.50 -4.75 -15.65
C LYS A 64 -9.46 -4.38 -17.14
N ALA A 65 -9.61 -5.37 -18.02
CA ALA A 65 -9.59 -5.15 -19.47
C ALA A 65 -10.75 -4.27 -19.95
N ASN A 66 -11.94 -4.45 -19.37
CA ASN A 66 -13.11 -3.65 -19.69
C ASN A 66 -13.00 -2.22 -19.18
N LEU A 67 -12.58 -2.05 -17.93
CA LEU A 67 -12.33 -0.73 -17.32
C LEU A 67 -11.29 0.07 -18.12
N ARG A 68 -10.22 -0.61 -18.56
CA ARG A 68 -9.20 -0.02 -19.43
C ARG A 68 -9.76 0.44 -20.78
N LYS A 69 -10.58 -0.37 -21.43
CA LYS A 69 -11.26 0.01 -22.68
C LYS A 69 -12.16 1.24 -22.47
N GLN A 70 -12.87 1.30 -21.35
CA GLN A 70 -13.76 2.41 -21.04
C GLN A 70 -12.97 3.74 -20.88
N VAL A 71 -11.87 3.77 -20.13
CA VAL A 71 -11.07 4.98 -19.97
C VAL A 71 -10.43 5.42 -21.29
N VAL A 72 -9.92 4.49 -22.10
CA VAL A 72 -9.36 4.81 -23.44
C VAL A 72 -10.42 5.42 -24.33
N LYS A 73 -11.64 4.84 -24.37
CA LYS A 73 -12.78 5.41 -25.10
C LYS A 73 -13.12 6.82 -24.61
N GLN A 74 -13.20 7.01 -23.31
CA GLN A 74 -13.43 8.33 -22.69
C GLN A 74 -12.36 9.35 -23.11
N LEU A 75 -11.09 8.96 -23.10
CA LEU A 75 -9.98 9.84 -23.52
C LEU A 75 -10.08 10.21 -25.01
N HIS A 76 -10.48 9.29 -25.90
CA HIS A 76 -10.75 9.60 -27.30
C HIS A 76 -11.89 10.61 -27.46
N GLU A 77 -12.98 10.44 -26.70
CA GLU A 77 -14.11 11.39 -26.71
C GLU A 77 -13.69 12.79 -26.21
N ILE A 78 -12.86 12.84 -25.16
CA ILE A 78 -12.33 14.10 -24.61
C ILE A 78 -11.40 14.78 -25.65
N SER A 79 -10.47 14.02 -26.24
CA SER A 79 -9.54 14.50 -27.28
C SER A 79 -10.29 15.12 -28.45
N ALA A 80 -11.27 14.40 -28.98
CA ALA A 80 -12.09 14.87 -30.11
C ALA A 80 -12.92 16.11 -29.76
N LYS A 81 -13.55 16.12 -28.57
CA LYS A 81 -14.44 17.24 -28.14
C LYS A 81 -13.67 18.52 -27.85
N LYS A 82 -12.45 18.42 -27.34
CA LYS A 82 -11.61 19.55 -26.93
C LYS A 82 -10.56 19.93 -27.97
N ASP A 83 -10.46 19.15 -29.05
CA ASP A 83 -9.44 19.29 -30.10
C ASP A 83 -8.01 19.35 -29.53
N VAL A 84 -7.69 18.37 -28.68
CA VAL A 84 -6.38 18.26 -28.02
C VAL A 84 -5.66 16.98 -28.45
N ALA A 85 -4.35 17.08 -28.64
CA ALA A 85 -3.51 15.94 -28.95
C ALA A 85 -3.09 15.19 -27.67
N VAL A 86 -3.50 13.94 -27.56
CA VAL A 86 -3.15 13.04 -26.44
C VAL A 86 -1.95 12.17 -26.85
N ASP A 87 -0.97 12.05 -25.95
CA ASP A 87 0.15 11.12 -26.07
C ASP A 87 -0.29 9.69 -25.68
N TRP A 88 -0.71 8.92 -26.70
CA TRP A 88 -1.23 7.57 -26.53
C TRP A 88 -0.19 6.58 -26.03
N GLU A 89 1.09 6.76 -26.36
CA GLU A 89 2.16 5.92 -25.82
C GLU A 89 2.33 6.15 -24.32
N LYS A 90 2.24 7.40 -23.89
CA LYS A 90 2.26 7.75 -22.47
C LYS A 90 1.04 7.19 -21.73
N VAL A 91 -0.16 7.33 -22.31
CA VAL A 91 -1.39 6.72 -21.74
C VAL A 91 -1.19 5.22 -21.52
N GLU A 92 -0.65 4.52 -22.52
CA GLU A 92 -0.40 3.08 -22.43
C GLU A 92 0.58 2.74 -21.29
N ARG A 93 1.70 3.47 -21.17
CA ARG A 93 2.68 3.30 -20.08
C ARG A 93 2.05 3.53 -18.71
N ILE A 94 1.22 4.57 -18.54
CA ILE A 94 0.52 4.86 -17.27
C ILE A 94 -0.43 3.72 -16.90
N LEU A 95 -1.23 3.23 -17.86
CA LEU A 95 -2.17 2.13 -17.65
C LEU A 95 -1.46 0.80 -17.33
N GLN A 96 -0.25 0.59 -17.83
CA GLN A 96 0.57 -0.59 -17.51
C GLN A 96 1.17 -0.48 -16.10
N ARG A 97 1.71 0.69 -15.76
CA ARG A 97 2.38 0.96 -14.49
C ARG A 97 1.40 0.95 -13.31
N SER A 98 0.22 1.56 -13.49
CA SER A 98 -0.87 1.60 -12.49
C SER A 98 -0.40 1.99 -11.08
N ASP A 99 0.50 2.99 -11.00
CA ASP A 99 1.15 3.44 -9.76
C ASP A 99 0.38 4.52 -8.97
N GLY A 100 -0.78 4.95 -9.49
CA GLY A 100 -1.62 5.94 -8.84
C GLY A 100 -1.08 7.37 -8.89
N ILE A 101 -0.13 7.66 -9.77
CA ILE A 101 0.44 9.00 -9.91
C ILE A 101 -0.31 9.77 -11.02
N PRO A 102 -1.03 10.87 -10.71
CA PRO A 102 -1.64 11.72 -11.70
C PRO A 102 -0.59 12.26 -12.66
N THR A 103 -0.66 11.86 -13.92
CA THR A 103 0.34 12.19 -14.95
C THR A 103 -0.30 12.96 -16.09
N PRO A 104 0.26 14.09 -16.54
CA PRO A 104 -0.26 14.83 -17.68
C PRO A 104 -0.06 14.04 -18.97
N ILE A 105 -1.11 13.97 -19.82
CA ILE A 105 -1.15 13.09 -21.00
C ILE A 105 -1.30 13.84 -22.34
N LEU A 106 -1.25 15.15 -22.35
CA LEU A 106 -1.18 15.87 -23.62
C LEU A 106 0.22 15.74 -24.23
N MET A 107 0.30 15.84 -25.56
CA MET A 107 1.57 15.82 -26.28
C MET A 107 2.56 16.85 -25.69
N HIS A 108 3.81 16.47 -25.59
CA HIS A 108 4.91 17.28 -25.04
C HIS A 108 4.77 17.70 -23.57
N SER A 109 3.82 17.09 -22.82
CA SER A 109 3.74 17.30 -21.38
C SER A 109 4.84 16.55 -20.64
N ALA A 110 5.21 17.03 -19.44
CA ALA A 110 6.20 16.39 -18.58
C ALA A 110 5.84 14.92 -18.25
N ASP A 111 6.82 14.06 -18.09
CA ASP A 111 6.62 12.67 -17.62
C ASP A 111 6.94 12.54 -16.12
N VAL A 112 6.57 11.41 -15.52
CA VAL A 112 6.69 11.16 -14.06
C VAL A 112 8.10 11.42 -13.51
N PRO A 113 9.20 10.98 -14.15
CA PRO A 113 10.55 11.29 -13.68
C PRO A 113 10.83 12.79 -13.55
N GLU A 114 10.31 13.61 -14.49
CA GLU A 114 10.45 15.06 -14.48
C GLU A 114 9.58 15.70 -13.38
N ILE A 115 8.36 15.18 -13.19
CA ILE A 115 7.44 15.67 -12.16
C ILE A 115 8.01 15.34 -10.77
N THR A 116 8.51 14.11 -10.56
CA THR A 116 9.00 13.65 -9.26
C THR A 116 10.38 14.22 -8.91
N ALA A 117 11.19 14.64 -9.87
CA ALA A 117 12.49 15.26 -9.62
C ALA A 117 12.40 16.52 -8.73
N ASN A 118 11.27 17.23 -8.79
CA ASN A 118 11.01 18.45 -8.02
C ASN A 118 10.01 18.21 -6.86
N ALA A 119 9.61 16.95 -6.62
CA ALA A 119 8.66 16.64 -5.56
C ALA A 119 9.27 16.86 -4.18
N VAL A 120 8.49 17.44 -3.27
CA VAL A 120 8.88 17.53 -1.85
C VAL A 120 8.88 16.12 -1.27
N GLN A 121 10.03 15.69 -0.76
CA GLN A 121 10.09 14.42 -0.03
C GLN A 121 9.29 14.53 1.26
N LEU A 122 8.21 13.76 1.35
CA LEU A 122 7.48 13.62 2.60
C LEU A 122 8.34 12.84 3.60
N LYS A 123 8.32 13.27 4.85
CA LYS A 123 8.98 12.51 5.92
C LYS A 123 8.22 11.19 6.11
N HIS A 124 8.93 10.08 6.00
CA HIS A 124 8.33 8.78 6.29
C HIS A 124 7.96 8.66 7.79
N PRO A 125 6.89 7.91 8.10
CA PRO A 125 6.49 7.66 9.49
C PRO A 125 7.62 7.11 10.39
N GLU A 126 8.54 6.35 9.82
CA GLU A 126 9.71 5.81 10.54
C GLU A 126 10.59 6.89 11.16
N GLN A 127 10.53 8.12 10.68
CA GLN A 127 11.25 9.26 11.25
C GLN A 127 10.57 9.84 12.49
N PHE A 128 9.31 9.47 12.75
CA PHE A 128 8.53 10.00 13.87
C PHE A 128 8.51 9.09 15.09
N TYR A 129 8.95 7.85 14.97
CA TYR A 129 8.84 6.85 16.02
C TYR A 129 10.12 6.03 16.12
N ASP A 130 10.64 5.92 17.34
CA ASP A 130 11.70 4.96 17.62
C ASP A 130 11.21 3.56 17.28
N GLN A 131 11.96 2.84 16.46
CA GLN A 131 11.60 1.46 16.15
C GLN A 131 11.86 0.59 17.38
N PRO A 132 10.85 -0.13 17.90
CA PRO A 132 11.10 -1.11 18.94
C PRO A 132 12.06 -2.14 18.38
N VAL A 133 13.17 -2.33 19.08
CA VAL A 133 14.15 -3.37 18.74
C VAL A 133 13.51 -4.71 19.09
N ALA A 134 13.05 -5.43 18.08
CA ALA A 134 12.64 -6.81 18.27
C ALA A 134 13.87 -7.61 18.76
N GLY A 135 13.75 -8.30 19.89
CA GLY A 135 14.83 -9.12 20.45
C GLY A 135 15.39 -10.12 19.42
N GLU A 136 16.63 -10.56 19.58
CA GLU A 136 17.21 -11.56 18.66
C GLU A 136 16.28 -12.77 18.48
N LEU A 137 16.07 -13.18 17.22
CA LEU A 137 15.30 -14.36 16.88
C LEU A 137 16.25 -15.54 16.66
N LYS A 138 16.16 -16.55 17.52
CA LYS A 138 16.93 -17.78 17.41
C LYS A 138 16.09 -18.86 16.71
N GLU A 139 16.73 -19.81 16.07
CA GLU A 139 16.03 -20.95 15.44
C GLU A 139 15.19 -21.78 16.44
N SER A 140 15.55 -21.73 17.73
CA SER A 140 14.83 -22.39 18.82
C SER A 140 13.60 -21.62 19.31
N ASP A 141 13.31 -20.44 18.77
CA ASP A 141 12.22 -19.61 19.27
C ASP A 141 10.92 -19.88 18.52
N TRP A 142 9.81 -19.72 19.24
CA TRP A 142 8.49 -19.70 18.63
C TRP A 142 8.32 -18.39 17.86
N SER A 143 7.95 -18.48 16.58
CA SER A 143 7.76 -17.32 15.72
C SER A 143 6.63 -17.53 14.72
N ILE A 144 6.27 -16.50 13.98
CA ILE A 144 5.20 -16.50 12.97
C ILE A 144 5.74 -15.86 11.71
N LEU A 145 5.64 -16.54 10.57
CA LEU A 145 5.74 -15.90 9.28
C LEU A 145 4.41 -15.18 9.00
N VAL A 146 4.42 -13.85 9.08
CA VAL A 146 3.22 -13.04 8.93
C VAL A 146 2.88 -12.85 7.46
N ALA A 147 3.86 -12.44 6.64
CA ALA A 147 3.71 -12.25 5.20
C ALA A 147 5.07 -12.26 4.49
N SER A 148 5.03 -12.41 3.15
CA SER A 148 6.19 -12.25 2.27
C SER A 148 5.87 -11.25 1.18
N PHE A 149 6.83 -10.37 0.85
CA PHE A 149 6.68 -9.31 -0.14
C PHE A 149 7.88 -9.32 -1.08
N ASN A 150 7.67 -8.89 -2.32
CA ASN A 150 8.76 -8.56 -3.25
C ASN A 150 9.27 -7.11 -3.03
N ASP A 151 8.55 -6.33 -2.25
CA ASP A 151 8.80 -4.92 -1.97
C ASP A 151 9.27 -4.77 -0.51
N GLU A 152 10.49 -4.25 -0.34
CA GLU A 152 11.11 -4.04 0.96
C GLU A 152 10.33 -3.04 1.83
N THR A 153 9.83 -1.97 1.22
CA THR A 153 9.09 -0.92 1.91
C THR A 153 7.81 -1.46 2.52
N LYS A 154 7.06 -2.28 1.77
CA LYS A 154 5.84 -2.92 2.28
C LYS A 154 6.11 -3.88 3.43
N ALA A 155 7.19 -4.65 3.35
CA ALA A 155 7.61 -5.52 4.44
C ALA A 155 7.98 -4.72 5.69
N GLN A 156 8.73 -3.64 5.53
CA GLN A 156 9.10 -2.73 6.61
C GLN A 156 7.86 -2.08 7.25
N GLN A 157 6.93 -1.59 6.44
CA GLN A 157 5.69 -1.00 6.91
C GLN A 157 4.87 -1.98 7.77
N LEU A 158 4.71 -3.23 7.31
CA LEU A 158 3.98 -4.24 8.08
C LEU A 158 4.70 -4.57 9.40
N ALA A 159 6.01 -4.74 9.40
CA ALA A 159 6.79 -4.98 10.63
C ALA A 159 6.62 -3.81 11.62
N THR A 160 6.74 -2.59 11.15
CA THR A 160 6.57 -1.38 11.96
C THR A 160 5.15 -1.27 12.52
N MET A 161 4.17 -1.63 11.73
CA MET A 161 2.78 -1.61 12.13
C MET A 161 2.47 -2.60 13.27
N LEU A 162 2.97 -3.83 13.16
CA LEU A 162 2.84 -4.85 14.22
C LEU A 162 3.50 -4.40 15.53
N ASN A 163 4.58 -3.63 15.42
CA ASN A 163 5.30 -3.08 16.57
C ASN A 163 4.62 -1.86 17.22
N HIS A 164 3.76 -1.15 16.51
CA HIS A 164 3.24 0.15 16.98
C HIS A 164 1.72 0.27 17.03
N GLN A 165 0.98 -0.56 16.30
CA GLN A 165 -0.49 -0.49 16.27
C GLN A 165 -1.12 -1.56 17.14
N GLY A 166 -1.96 -1.11 18.06
CA GLY A 166 -2.61 -1.99 19.01
C GLY A 166 -1.64 -2.52 20.07
N PRO A 167 -1.95 -3.65 20.70
CA PRO A 167 -0.99 -4.32 21.56
C PRO A 167 0.18 -4.84 20.75
N ILE A 168 1.37 -4.43 21.15
CA ILE A 168 2.63 -4.69 20.46
C ILE A 168 2.84 -6.17 20.17
N ILE A 169 3.06 -6.48 18.89
CA ILE A 169 3.51 -7.79 18.42
C ILE A 169 4.93 -7.57 17.87
N PRO A 170 6.00 -8.03 18.56
CA PRO A 170 7.36 -7.83 18.08
C PRO A 170 7.52 -8.45 16.71
N ALA A 171 7.91 -7.67 15.72
CA ALA A 171 8.08 -8.13 14.35
C ALA A 171 9.28 -7.48 13.68
N ARG A 172 9.82 -8.16 12.68
CA ARG A 172 10.98 -7.70 11.89
C ARG A 172 10.84 -8.10 10.43
N LYS A 173 11.49 -7.34 9.58
CA LYS A 173 11.73 -7.68 8.19
C LYS A 173 12.99 -8.55 8.10
N VAL A 174 12.94 -9.64 7.33
CA VAL A 174 14.06 -10.53 7.02
C VAL A 174 14.12 -10.73 5.52
N SER A 175 15.29 -10.49 4.91
CA SER A 175 15.51 -10.82 3.49
C SER A 175 15.80 -12.31 3.34
N LYS A 176 15.07 -13.00 2.46
CA LYS A 176 15.24 -14.42 2.18
C LYS A 176 14.79 -14.77 0.76
N ASN A 177 15.67 -15.38 -0.04
CA ASN A 177 15.36 -15.86 -1.40
C ASN A 177 14.69 -14.80 -2.29
N ASP A 178 15.32 -13.64 -2.46
CA ASP A 178 14.83 -12.49 -3.24
C ASP A 178 13.46 -11.93 -2.81
N ALA A 179 13.00 -12.31 -1.62
CA ALA A 179 11.79 -11.78 -1.00
C ALA A 179 12.07 -11.22 0.39
N TYR A 180 11.20 -10.33 0.85
CA TYR A 180 11.21 -9.74 2.18
C TYR A 180 10.12 -10.38 3.03
N GLN A 181 10.52 -11.17 4.03
CA GLN A 181 9.60 -11.80 4.97
C GLN A 181 9.40 -10.95 6.21
N VAL A 182 8.17 -10.87 6.70
CA VAL A 182 7.85 -10.29 8.00
C VAL A 182 7.66 -11.42 9.00
N ILE A 183 8.52 -11.45 10.00
CA ILE A 183 8.51 -12.48 11.05
C ILE A 183 8.20 -11.83 12.39
N ALA A 184 7.12 -12.30 13.04
CA ALA A 184 6.76 -11.90 14.40
C ALA A 184 7.35 -12.88 15.42
N GLY A 185 7.81 -12.35 16.55
CA GLY A 185 8.49 -13.06 17.62
C GLY A 185 9.83 -12.42 18.01
N PRO A 186 10.59 -13.03 18.93
CA PRO A 186 10.38 -14.34 19.59
C PRO A 186 9.20 -14.35 20.58
N PHE A 187 8.49 -15.48 20.66
CA PHE A 187 7.47 -15.73 21.67
C PHE A 187 7.99 -16.72 22.70
N LYS A 188 7.63 -16.51 23.99
CA LYS A 188 8.08 -17.35 25.11
C LYS A 188 7.48 -18.77 25.09
N SER A 189 6.34 -18.95 24.44
CA SER A 189 5.65 -20.23 24.41
C SER A 189 4.79 -20.40 23.16
N LYS A 190 4.45 -21.66 22.86
CA LYS A 190 3.50 -22.02 21.81
C LYS A 190 2.11 -21.39 22.04
N THR A 191 1.71 -21.23 23.29
CA THR A 191 0.43 -20.61 23.64
C THR A 191 0.42 -19.13 23.31
N GLU A 192 1.48 -18.41 23.65
CA GLU A 192 1.65 -17.00 23.33
C GLU A 192 1.69 -16.78 21.80
N MET A 193 2.47 -17.59 21.07
CA MET A 193 2.51 -17.57 19.62
C MET A 193 1.12 -17.78 19.00
N ARG A 194 0.34 -18.79 19.48
CA ARG A 194 -1.02 -19.03 18.98
C ARG A 194 -1.98 -17.87 19.26
N ALA A 195 -1.83 -17.22 20.41
CA ALA A 195 -2.60 -16.02 20.73
C ALA A 195 -2.25 -14.87 19.76
N ALA A 196 -0.96 -14.70 19.44
CA ALA A 196 -0.51 -13.71 18.46
C ALA A 196 -1.03 -14.02 17.04
N VAL A 197 -1.06 -15.29 16.60
CA VAL A 197 -1.67 -15.67 15.29
C VAL A 197 -3.14 -15.25 15.23
N LYS A 198 -3.93 -15.55 16.28
CA LYS A 198 -5.35 -15.15 16.31
C LYS A 198 -5.52 -13.65 16.25
N ARG A 199 -4.65 -12.92 16.94
CA ARG A 199 -4.65 -11.47 16.97
C ARG A 199 -4.28 -10.87 15.63
N ILE A 200 -3.17 -11.32 14.99
CA ILE A 200 -2.76 -10.90 13.65
C ILE A 200 -3.91 -11.09 12.66
N LYS A 201 -4.61 -12.24 12.75
CA LYS A 201 -5.77 -12.49 11.91
C LYS A 201 -6.93 -11.54 12.19
N MET A 202 -7.21 -11.25 13.47
CA MET A 202 -8.34 -10.44 13.89
C MET A 202 -8.09 -8.94 13.60
N ASP A 203 -6.89 -8.42 13.92
CA ASP A 203 -6.59 -7.00 13.86
C ASP A 203 -6.08 -6.54 12.47
N PHE A 204 -5.48 -7.46 11.70
CA PHE A 204 -4.83 -7.16 10.42
C PHE A 204 -5.36 -7.99 9.24
N GLU A 205 -6.32 -8.90 9.47
CA GLU A 205 -6.87 -9.83 8.47
C GLU A 205 -5.80 -10.71 7.78
N ILE A 206 -4.63 -10.86 8.39
CA ILE A 206 -3.51 -11.63 7.85
C ILE A 206 -3.48 -13.01 8.49
N ASN A 207 -3.42 -14.06 7.67
CA ASN A 207 -3.26 -15.44 8.14
C ASN A 207 -1.76 -15.74 8.32
N GLY A 208 -1.23 -15.44 9.51
CA GLY A 208 0.16 -15.76 9.85
C GLY A 208 0.39 -17.27 9.98
N GLU A 209 1.53 -17.75 9.47
CA GLU A 209 1.94 -19.15 9.53
C GLU A 209 2.87 -19.38 10.74
N PRO A 210 2.51 -20.27 11.69
CA PRO A 210 3.37 -20.62 12.81
C PRO A 210 4.67 -21.31 12.34
N LEU A 211 5.81 -20.81 12.80
CA LEU A 211 7.09 -21.44 12.59
C LEU A 211 7.46 -22.24 13.84
N THR A 212 7.75 -23.52 13.67
CA THR A 212 8.17 -24.40 14.78
C THR A 212 9.66 -24.22 15.05
N PRO A 213 10.07 -24.19 16.35
CA PRO A 213 11.48 -24.18 16.73
C PRO A 213 12.22 -25.37 16.10
N ARG A 214 13.37 -25.11 15.50
CA ARG A 214 14.28 -26.20 15.13
C ARG A 214 15.06 -26.60 16.38
N VAL A 215 14.74 -27.77 16.91
CA VAL A 215 15.54 -28.38 17.96
C VAL A 215 16.80 -28.93 17.28
N THR A 216 17.91 -28.26 17.42
CA THR A 216 19.21 -28.87 17.14
C THR A 216 19.40 -29.97 18.17
N SER A 217 19.20 -31.22 17.79
CA SER A 217 19.66 -32.36 18.57
C SER A 217 21.18 -32.22 18.69
N VAL A 218 21.64 -31.81 19.86
CA VAL A 218 23.06 -31.98 20.24
C VAL A 218 23.24 -33.46 20.46
N ASN A 219 23.92 -34.10 19.49
CA ASN A 219 24.53 -35.43 19.70
C ASN A 219 25.80 -35.26 20.50
#